data_0efaec010eb2594bb6566157f573a73e
#
_entry.id   0efaec010eb2594bb6566157f573a73e
#
_cell.length_a   1.000
_cell.length_b   1.000
_cell.length_c   1.000
_cell.angle_alpha   90.00
_cell.angle_beta   90.00
_cell.angle_gamma   90.00
#
_symmetry.space_group_name_H-M   'P 1'
#
loop_
_entity.id
_entity.type
_entity.pdbx_description
1 polymer ?
#
loop_
_entity_poly.entity_id
_entity_poly.type
_entity_poly.pdbx_seq_one_letter_code
_entity_poly.pdbx_strand_id
1 'polypeptide(L)'
;MERLKSRFGIGSVCIVADRGMISSKTLLEVEKRGWSYILGVRMRSSSEAKGVLARAGSYAQVHPKSDDRNDPSPLKVKEVWVEDLRRYVVCLNEDQAKKDRFDREAVVASLRDALGRGDKSLVGNKGYRKFLDAGGKQFAVDEHKIKEEARYDGKWVLTTNTNLTATEVAIKYKQLWMVEDIFRSMKSLLDTRPIFHKCDETIRGQVFCSFLALLLRRQVEDRLARKEWTLEWADVIRDLDSLVEMEVTIKDKGYIFRGQSSGVAGKVFQACGVALPPTLRQVGTALNCDSEEGKTCH
;
A
#
# COMPACT_ATOMS: atom_id res chain seq x y z
N MET A 1 -20.52 -3.68 2.19
CA MET A 1 -20.80 -2.24 1.99
C MET A 1 -22.14 -1.83 2.62
N GLU A 2 -23.27 -2.49 2.33
CA GLU A 2 -24.58 -2.14 2.91
C GLU A 2 -24.58 -2.13 4.44
N ARG A 3 -23.97 -3.15 5.08
CA ARG A 3 -23.81 -3.20 6.54
C ARG A 3 -23.03 -2.01 7.10
N LEU A 4 -22.04 -1.48 6.36
CA LEU A 4 -21.31 -0.29 6.78
C LEU A 4 -22.19 0.96 6.64
N LYS A 5 -22.92 1.10 5.53
CA LYS A 5 -23.84 2.22 5.35
C LYS A 5 -24.90 2.28 6.44
N SER A 6 -25.57 1.15 6.72
CA SER A 6 -26.61 1.08 7.74
C SER A 6 -26.07 1.29 9.16
N ARG A 7 -24.88 0.74 9.47
CA ARG A 7 -24.31 0.80 10.82
C ARG A 7 -23.71 2.17 11.16
N PHE A 8 -23.13 2.86 10.16
CA PHE A 8 -22.40 4.11 10.38
C PHE A 8 -23.07 5.34 9.76
N GLY A 9 -24.29 5.22 9.21
CA GLY A 9 -25.02 6.34 8.62
C GLY A 9 -24.33 6.97 7.42
N ILE A 10 -23.50 6.20 6.67
CA ILE A 10 -22.71 6.72 5.56
C ILE A 10 -23.64 7.01 4.38
N GLY A 11 -23.79 8.29 3.99
CA GLY A 11 -24.70 8.71 2.94
C GLY A 11 -24.27 8.29 1.53
N SER A 12 -23.00 8.49 1.17
CA SER A 12 -22.46 8.14 -0.14
C SER A 12 -21.17 7.32 0.00
N VAL A 13 -20.94 6.40 -0.93
CA VAL A 13 -19.76 5.55 -0.97
C VAL A 13 -19.17 5.57 -2.36
N CYS A 14 -17.87 5.84 -2.46
CA CYS A 14 -17.10 5.65 -3.68
C CYS A 14 -16.11 4.49 -3.49
N ILE A 15 -16.20 3.49 -4.34
CA ILE A 15 -15.32 2.32 -4.34
C ILE A 15 -14.08 2.67 -5.17
N VAL A 16 -12.91 2.67 -4.55
CA VAL A 16 -11.65 2.79 -5.27
C VAL A 16 -10.94 1.44 -5.21
N ALA A 17 -10.62 0.87 -6.38
CA ALA A 17 -10.02 -0.46 -6.42
C ALA A 17 -9.05 -0.62 -7.60
N ASP A 18 -8.00 -1.44 -7.39
CA ASP A 18 -7.04 -1.78 -8.44
C ASP A 18 -7.62 -2.77 -9.45
N ARG A 19 -7.01 -2.79 -10.63
CA ARG A 19 -7.37 -3.56 -11.84
C ARG A 19 -7.56 -5.06 -11.62
N GLY A 20 -7.03 -5.61 -10.53
CA GLY A 20 -7.14 -7.03 -10.19
C GLY A 20 -8.31 -7.38 -9.28
N MET A 21 -8.92 -6.39 -8.63
CA MET A 21 -9.86 -6.60 -7.53
C MET A 21 -11.32 -6.72 -7.97
N ILE A 22 -11.68 -6.19 -9.13
CA ILE A 22 -13.07 -6.15 -9.59
C ILE A 22 -13.23 -6.88 -10.93
N SER A 23 -14.14 -7.84 -10.96
CA SER A 23 -14.61 -8.52 -12.17
C SER A 23 -15.70 -7.70 -12.85
N SER A 24 -15.95 -7.96 -14.16
CA SER A 24 -17.05 -7.34 -14.88
C SER A 24 -18.42 -7.59 -14.20
N LYS A 25 -18.61 -8.79 -13.61
CA LYS A 25 -19.81 -9.13 -12.86
C LYS A 25 -19.96 -8.27 -11.60
N THR A 26 -18.86 -8.07 -10.87
CA THR A 26 -18.86 -7.21 -9.66
C THR A 26 -19.11 -5.75 -10.02
N LEU A 27 -18.58 -5.28 -11.15
CA LEU A 27 -18.81 -3.92 -11.63
C LEU A 27 -20.30 -3.69 -11.93
N LEU A 28 -20.95 -4.61 -12.64
CA LEU A 28 -22.39 -4.53 -12.90
C LEU A 28 -23.23 -4.47 -11.61
N GLU A 29 -22.84 -5.20 -10.57
CA GLU A 29 -23.50 -5.14 -9.26
C GLU A 29 -23.30 -3.80 -8.55
N VAL A 30 -22.13 -3.20 -8.69
CA VAL A 30 -21.83 -1.85 -8.17
C VAL A 30 -22.69 -0.80 -8.87
N GLU A 31 -22.79 -0.89 -10.20
CA GLU A 31 -23.61 0.01 -11.03
C GLU A 31 -25.11 -0.13 -10.73
N LYS A 32 -25.63 -1.36 -10.64
CA LYS A 32 -27.03 -1.63 -10.26
C LYS A 32 -27.43 -1.04 -8.91
N ARG A 33 -26.48 -0.96 -7.97
CA ARG A 33 -26.69 -0.40 -6.63
C ARG A 33 -26.49 1.11 -6.57
N GLY A 34 -26.19 1.76 -7.70
CA GLY A 34 -25.95 3.19 -7.79
C GLY A 34 -24.72 3.65 -6.97
N TRP A 35 -23.74 2.77 -6.75
CA TRP A 35 -22.53 3.16 -6.02
C TRP A 35 -21.54 3.82 -6.97
N SER A 36 -20.87 4.85 -6.46
CA SER A 36 -19.79 5.50 -7.19
C SER A 36 -18.53 4.64 -7.18
N TYR A 37 -17.73 4.72 -8.24
CA TYR A 37 -16.48 3.97 -8.32
C TYR A 37 -15.37 4.71 -9.08
N ILE A 38 -14.14 4.34 -8.76
CA ILE A 38 -12.92 4.66 -9.49
C ILE A 38 -12.11 3.36 -9.58
N LEU A 39 -11.98 2.78 -10.76
CA LEU A 39 -11.39 1.45 -10.95
C LEU A 39 -10.24 1.47 -11.95
N GLY A 40 -9.15 0.77 -11.62
CA GLY A 40 -8.07 0.50 -12.55
C GLY A 40 -8.52 -0.48 -13.64
N VAL A 41 -8.15 -0.20 -14.89
CA VAL A 41 -8.48 -1.03 -16.06
C VAL A 41 -7.28 -1.86 -16.50
N ARG A 42 -7.52 -3.11 -16.87
CA ARG A 42 -6.48 -4.01 -17.44
C ARG A 42 -6.19 -3.62 -18.89
N MET A 43 -5.26 -2.71 -19.10
CA MET A 43 -4.98 -2.12 -20.42
C MET A 43 -4.64 -3.15 -21.52
N ARG A 44 -3.89 -4.20 -21.19
CA ARG A 44 -3.39 -5.16 -22.16
C ARG A 44 -4.44 -6.19 -22.61
N SER A 45 -5.39 -6.50 -21.75
CA SER A 45 -6.43 -7.51 -22.01
C SER A 45 -7.78 -6.92 -22.42
N SER A 46 -7.99 -5.62 -22.25
CA SER A 46 -9.23 -4.92 -22.59
C SER A 46 -9.11 -4.26 -23.98
N SER A 47 -9.95 -4.67 -24.93
CA SER A 47 -10.07 -4.02 -26.24
C SER A 47 -10.50 -2.56 -26.11
N GLU A 48 -11.41 -2.28 -25.18
CA GLU A 48 -11.91 -0.95 -24.88
C GLU A 48 -10.77 -0.03 -24.37
N ALA A 49 -9.94 -0.52 -23.43
CA ALA A 49 -8.79 0.25 -22.95
C ALA A 49 -7.76 0.54 -24.05
N LYS A 50 -7.55 -0.39 -24.97
CA LYS A 50 -6.68 -0.16 -26.16
C LYS A 50 -7.26 0.95 -27.03
N GLY A 51 -8.57 0.97 -27.25
CA GLY A 51 -9.27 2.03 -27.97
C GLY A 51 -9.14 3.39 -27.27
N VAL A 52 -9.31 3.42 -25.94
CA VAL A 52 -9.15 4.64 -25.10
C VAL A 52 -7.73 5.20 -25.22
N LEU A 53 -6.71 4.35 -25.16
CA LEU A 53 -5.31 4.78 -25.31
C LEU A 53 -4.98 5.31 -26.70
N ALA A 54 -5.66 4.82 -27.73
CA ALA A 54 -5.45 5.25 -29.12
C ALA A 54 -6.13 6.60 -29.43
N ARG A 55 -7.13 7.03 -28.66
CA ARG A 55 -7.82 8.29 -28.90
C ARG A 55 -6.89 9.48 -28.71
N ALA A 56 -6.95 10.43 -29.61
CA ALA A 56 -6.25 11.71 -29.49
C ALA A 56 -6.81 12.53 -28.33
N GLY A 57 -6.05 13.47 -27.84
CA GLY A 57 -6.46 14.40 -26.76
C GLY A 57 -5.25 14.94 -25.99
N SER A 58 -5.39 16.15 -25.50
CA SER A 58 -4.36 16.80 -24.68
C SER A 58 -4.35 16.27 -23.26
N TYR A 59 -3.16 16.16 -22.67
CA TYR A 59 -3.00 15.85 -21.27
C TYR A 59 -2.97 17.14 -20.44
N ALA A 60 -3.80 17.20 -19.41
CA ALA A 60 -3.70 18.23 -18.38
C ALA A 60 -2.65 17.84 -17.35
N GLN A 61 -1.81 18.79 -16.94
CA GLN A 61 -0.79 18.56 -15.93
C GLN A 61 -1.40 18.64 -14.53
N VAL A 62 -1.19 17.61 -13.72
CA VAL A 62 -1.63 17.55 -12.32
C VAL A 62 -0.45 17.88 -11.40
N HIS A 63 0.67 17.17 -11.57
CA HIS A 63 1.91 17.42 -10.86
C HIS A 63 3.01 17.61 -11.88
N PRO A 64 3.77 18.76 -11.84
CA PRO A 64 4.94 18.94 -12.67
C PRO A 64 6.07 17.99 -12.25
N LYS A 65 7.06 17.86 -13.11
CA LYS A 65 8.31 17.21 -12.73
C LYS A 65 9.04 18.13 -11.74
N SER A 66 9.49 17.56 -10.64
CA SER A 66 10.31 18.23 -9.63
C SER A 66 11.54 17.39 -9.33
N ASP A 67 12.64 18.04 -8.98
CA ASP A 67 13.86 17.39 -8.51
C ASP A 67 13.83 17.21 -6.98
N ASP A 68 12.85 17.79 -6.28
CA ASP A 68 12.63 17.54 -4.85
C ASP A 68 11.98 16.17 -4.66
N ARG A 69 12.61 15.33 -3.83
CA ARG A 69 12.13 13.98 -3.50
C ARG A 69 10.84 13.98 -2.68
N ASN A 70 10.51 15.09 -2.03
CA ASN A 70 9.29 15.25 -1.24
C ASN A 70 8.09 15.62 -2.11
N ASP A 71 8.31 16.12 -3.33
CA ASP A 71 7.24 16.47 -4.23
C ASP A 71 6.55 15.22 -4.83
N PRO A 72 5.24 15.32 -5.10
CA PRO A 72 4.53 14.23 -5.75
C PRO A 72 5.12 13.93 -7.11
N SER A 73 5.28 12.64 -7.44
CA SER A 73 5.78 12.21 -8.76
C SER A 73 4.95 12.80 -9.90
N PRO A 74 5.58 13.12 -11.06
CA PRO A 74 4.92 13.75 -12.19
C PRO A 74 3.65 13.01 -12.59
N LEU A 75 2.59 13.76 -12.86
CA LEU A 75 1.30 13.20 -13.24
C LEU A 75 0.62 14.09 -14.25
N LYS A 76 0.24 13.51 -15.38
CA LYS A 76 -0.62 14.10 -16.40
C LYS A 76 -1.86 13.22 -16.57
N VAL A 77 -3.00 13.83 -16.86
CA VAL A 77 -4.27 13.13 -17.06
C VAL A 77 -4.94 13.57 -18.35
N LYS A 78 -5.62 12.62 -18.99
CA LYS A 78 -6.46 12.86 -20.16
C LYS A 78 -7.80 12.17 -19.95
N GLU A 79 -8.89 12.90 -20.18
CA GLU A 79 -10.23 12.35 -20.13
C GLU A 79 -10.65 11.83 -21.52
N VAL A 80 -11.32 10.67 -21.52
CA VAL A 80 -11.83 10.03 -22.74
C VAL A 80 -13.21 9.45 -22.45
N TRP A 81 -14.18 9.79 -23.30
CA TRP A 81 -15.52 9.21 -23.28
C TRP A 81 -15.67 8.17 -24.38
N VAL A 82 -16.28 7.04 -24.06
CA VAL A 82 -16.57 5.97 -25.03
C VAL A 82 -18.07 5.80 -25.09
N GLU A 83 -18.63 5.95 -26.30
CA GLU A 83 -20.07 5.78 -26.57
C GLU A 83 -21.00 6.59 -25.64
N ASP A 84 -20.53 7.75 -25.19
CA ASP A 84 -21.20 8.67 -24.26
C ASP A 84 -21.66 8.04 -22.93
N LEU A 85 -21.30 6.78 -22.66
CA LEU A 85 -21.76 6.00 -21.51
C LEU A 85 -20.67 5.73 -20.48
N ARG A 86 -19.40 5.57 -20.93
CA ARG A 86 -18.30 5.25 -20.03
C ARG A 86 -17.20 6.28 -20.08
N ARG A 87 -16.88 6.77 -18.91
CA ARG A 87 -15.85 7.75 -18.68
C ARG A 87 -14.55 7.08 -18.28
N TYR A 88 -13.47 7.43 -19.00
CA TYR A 88 -12.12 6.96 -18.73
C TYR A 88 -11.19 8.12 -18.45
N VAL A 89 -10.27 7.89 -17.53
CA VAL A 89 -9.17 8.82 -17.24
C VAL A 89 -7.86 8.08 -17.54
N VAL A 90 -7.14 8.55 -18.54
CA VAL A 90 -5.80 8.06 -18.87
C VAL A 90 -4.80 8.88 -18.09
N CYS A 91 -4.04 8.23 -17.23
CA CYS A 91 -2.98 8.83 -16.44
C CYS A 91 -1.63 8.53 -17.08
N LEU A 92 -0.69 9.47 -17.00
CA LEU A 92 0.67 9.35 -17.51
C LEU A 92 1.67 9.89 -16.48
N ASN A 93 2.67 9.08 -16.17
CA ASN A 93 3.87 9.50 -15.46
C ASN A 93 5.06 9.40 -16.41
N GLU A 94 5.67 10.53 -16.75
CA GLU A 94 6.75 10.59 -17.74
C GLU A 94 8.05 9.94 -17.26
N ASP A 95 8.35 10.00 -15.96
CA ASP A 95 9.55 9.37 -15.41
C ASP A 95 9.38 7.84 -15.37
N GLN A 96 8.19 7.36 -15.03
CA GLN A 96 7.87 5.94 -15.14
C GLN A 96 7.91 5.48 -16.61
N ALA A 97 7.46 6.31 -17.56
CA ALA A 97 7.52 5.99 -18.97
C ALA A 97 8.97 5.79 -19.47
N LYS A 98 9.90 6.63 -18.99
CA LYS A 98 11.33 6.47 -19.29
C LYS A 98 11.89 5.18 -18.72
N LYS A 99 11.53 4.87 -17.47
CA LYS A 99 11.93 3.62 -16.82
C LYS A 99 11.38 2.40 -17.53
N ASP A 100 10.08 2.38 -17.85
CA ASP A 100 9.43 1.27 -18.56
C ASP A 100 10.08 1.03 -19.93
N ARG A 101 10.42 2.11 -20.63
CA ARG A 101 11.15 2.07 -21.89
C ARG A 101 12.54 1.44 -21.71
N PHE A 102 13.31 1.92 -20.75
CA PHE A 102 14.65 1.41 -20.45
C PHE A 102 14.60 -0.08 -20.10
N ASP A 103 13.69 -0.48 -19.22
CA ASP A 103 13.51 -1.87 -18.80
C ASP A 103 13.12 -2.76 -19.99
N ARG A 104 12.24 -2.27 -20.88
CA ARG A 104 11.85 -2.98 -22.11
C ARG A 104 13.04 -3.14 -23.05
N GLU A 105 13.81 -2.09 -23.31
CA GLU A 105 15.00 -2.12 -24.17
C GLU A 105 16.04 -3.11 -23.62
N ALA A 106 16.26 -3.14 -22.31
CA ALA A 106 17.16 -4.09 -21.66
C ALA A 106 16.70 -5.55 -21.83
N VAL A 107 15.38 -5.81 -21.64
CA VAL A 107 14.82 -7.15 -21.87
C VAL A 107 14.95 -7.58 -23.32
N VAL A 108 14.68 -6.69 -24.27
CA VAL A 108 14.80 -6.98 -25.71
C VAL A 108 16.25 -7.21 -26.11
N ALA A 109 17.21 -6.44 -25.58
CA ALA A 109 18.64 -6.65 -25.82
C ALA A 109 19.08 -8.03 -25.31
N SER A 110 18.70 -8.38 -24.06
CA SER A 110 18.98 -9.69 -23.49
C SER A 110 18.33 -10.85 -24.26
N LEU A 111 17.13 -10.62 -24.82
CA LEU A 111 16.45 -11.59 -25.68
C LEU A 111 17.21 -11.82 -26.99
N ARG A 112 17.66 -10.75 -27.65
CA ARG A 112 18.46 -10.85 -28.90
C ARG A 112 19.77 -11.61 -28.67
N ASP A 113 20.43 -11.33 -27.57
CA ASP A 113 21.67 -12.02 -27.18
C ASP A 113 21.41 -13.51 -26.84
N ALA A 114 20.31 -13.82 -26.17
CA ALA A 114 19.90 -15.21 -25.89
C ALA A 114 19.57 -15.98 -27.20
N LEU A 115 18.89 -15.34 -28.15
CA LEU A 115 18.62 -15.94 -29.48
C LEU A 115 19.91 -16.26 -30.25
N GLY A 116 20.93 -15.40 -30.12
CA GLY A 116 22.25 -15.64 -30.72
C GLY A 116 22.99 -16.86 -30.12
N ARG A 117 22.64 -17.26 -28.88
CA ARG A 117 23.20 -18.46 -28.22
C ARG A 117 22.40 -19.74 -28.48
N GLY A 118 21.27 -19.66 -29.11
CA GLY A 118 20.38 -20.77 -29.45
C GLY A 118 19.12 -20.88 -28.61
N ASP A 119 18.11 -21.56 -29.19
CA ASP A 119 16.73 -21.59 -28.68
C ASP A 119 16.58 -22.18 -27.25
N LYS A 120 17.49 -23.07 -26.85
CA LYS A 120 17.47 -23.68 -25.50
C LYS A 120 17.63 -22.64 -24.37
N SER A 121 18.30 -21.51 -24.63
CA SER A 121 18.49 -20.42 -23.65
C SER A 121 17.21 -19.64 -23.36
N LEU A 122 16.17 -19.80 -24.17
CA LEU A 122 14.89 -19.10 -24.07
C LEU A 122 13.87 -19.83 -23.18
N VAL A 123 14.14 -21.11 -22.88
CA VAL A 123 13.21 -21.97 -22.12
C VAL A 123 13.16 -21.50 -20.68
N GLY A 124 11.95 -21.15 -20.21
CA GLY A 124 11.70 -20.80 -18.80
C GLY A 124 11.62 -19.29 -18.50
N ASN A 125 12.14 -18.41 -19.34
CA ASN A 125 12.05 -16.97 -19.09
C ASN A 125 10.71 -16.40 -19.60
N LYS A 126 9.78 -16.18 -18.66
CA LYS A 126 8.45 -15.60 -18.98
C LYS A 126 8.53 -14.19 -19.56
N GLY A 127 9.57 -13.42 -19.23
CA GLY A 127 9.79 -12.06 -19.74
C GLY A 127 10.03 -12.04 -21.25
N TYR A 128 10.73 -13.02 -21.78
CA TYR A 128 11.04 -13.12 -23.20
C TYR A 128 9.83 -13.49 -24.06
N ARG A 129 8.92 -14.33 -23.54
CA ARG A 129 7.71 -14.77 -24.27
C ARG A 129 6.85 -13.61 -24.77
N LYS A 130 6.92 -12.49 -24.06
CA LYS A 130 6.16 -11.27 -24.39
C LYS A 130 6.57 -10.66 -25.72
N PHE A 131 7.84 -10.85 -26.13
CA PHE A 131 8.43 -10.24 -27.31
C PHE A 131 8.88 -11.26 -28.35
N LEU A 132 8.57 -12.54 -28.14
CA LEU A 132 8.91 -13.61 -29.06
C LEU A 132 7.79 -13.84 -30.09
N ASP A 133 8.19 -14.06 -31.34
CA ASP A 133 7.37 -14.73 -32.31
C ASP A 133 7.74 -16.22 -32.31
N ALA A 134 6.74 -17.06 -32.05
CA ALA A 134 6.85 -18.52 -32.01
C ALA A 134 6.14 -19.19 -33.22
N GLY A 135 5.67 -18.41 -34.21
CA GLY A 135 4.90 -18.91 -35.34
C GLY A 135 5.75 -19.53 -36.48
N GLY A 136 7.08 -19.40 -36.40
CA GLY A 136 8.01 -19.90 -37.42
C GLY A 136 8.80 -21.14 -36.97
N LYS A 137 9.66 -21.67 -37.85
CA LYS A 137 10.60 -22.76 -37.54
C LYS A 137 11.70 -22.35 -36.56
N GLN A 138 11.92 -21.06 -36.36
CA GLN A 138 12.89 -20.48 -35.44
C GLN A 138 12.22 -19.35 -34.65
N PHE A 139 12.63 -19.16 -33.41
CA PHE A 139 12.19 -18.03 -32.62
C PHE A 139 12.80 -16.74 -33.14
N ALA A 140 11.98 -15.70 -33.23
CA ALA A 140 12.42 -14.37 -33.64
C ALA A 140 11.88 -13.30 -32.71
N VAL A 141 12.51 -12.13 -32.70
CA VAL A 141 12.00 -10.96 -31.97
C VAL A 141 10.83 -10.37 -32.76
N ASP A 142 9.72 -10.19 -32.08
CA ASP A 142 8.51 -9.57 -32.66
C ASP A 142 8.55 -8.05 -32.44
N GLU A 143 8.99 -7.32 -33.44
CA GLU A 143 9.07 -5.84 -33.39
C GLU A 143 7.68 -5.18 -33.26
N HIS A 144 6.61 -5.83 -33.73
CA HIS A 144 5.26 -5.34 -33.58
C HIS A 144 4.82 -5.37 -32.08
N LYS A 145 5.09 -6.49 -31.42
CA LYS A 145 4.82 -6.60 -29.96
C LYS A 145 5.61 -5.59 -29.15
N ILE A 146 6.85 -5.29 -29.52
CA ILE A 146 7.66 -4.25 -28.86
C ILE A 146 7.01 -2.87 -29.00
N LYS A 147 6.57 -2.52 -30.21
CA LYS A 147 5.87 -1.26 -30.47
C LYS A 147 4.52 -1.18 -29.77
N GLU A 148 3.76 -2.27 -29.75
CA GLU A 148 2.49 -2.31 -28.99
C GLU A 148 2.72 -2.09 -27.51
N GLU A 149 3.71 -2.76 -26.93
CA GLU A 149 4.01 -2.64 -25.50
C GLU A 149 4.47 -1.22 -25.11
N ALA A 150 5.22 -0.54 -25.99
CA ALA A 150 5.65 0.85 -25.80
C ALA A 150 4.47 1.84 -25.63
N ARG A 151 3.27 1.48 -26.09
CA ARG A 151 2.07 2.32 -25.93
C ARG A 151 1.60 2.44 -24.50
N TYR A 152 2.03 1.52 -23.63
CA TYR A 152 1.63 1.44 -22.23
C TYR A 152 2.62 2.12 -21.27
N ASP A 153 3.79 2.55 -21.76
CA ASP A 153 4.85 3.11 -20.94
C ASP A 153 4.35 4.27 -20.09
N GLY A 154 4.55 4.17 -18.77
CA GLY A 154 4.16 5.16 -17.79
C GLY A 154 2.67 5.43 -17.69
N LYS A 155 1.82 4.63 -18.36
CA LYS A 155 0.38 4.88 -18.43
C LYS A 155 -0.41 3.88 -17.60
N TRP A 156 -1.53 4.37 -17.08
CA TRP A 156 -2.61 3.54 -16.57
C TRP A 156 -3.97 4.17 -16.91
N VAL A 157 -4.97 3.35 -17.00
CA VAL A 157 -6.32 3.77 -17.37
C VAL A 157 -7.26 3.49 -16.20
N LEU A 158 -8.05 4.48 -15.86
CA LEU A 158 -9.10 4.40 -14.85
C LEU A 158 -10.46 4.51 -15.52
N THR A 159 -11.46 3.82 -15.00
CA THR A 159 -12.88 4.04 -15.34
C THR A 159 -13.62 4.53 -14.11
N THR A 160 -14.58 5.42 -14.30
CA THR A 160 -15.33 6.01 -13.21
C THR A 160 -16.72 6.45 -13.65
N ASN A 161 -17.67 6.39 -12.72
CA ASN A 161 -19.01 6.97 -12.86
C ASN A 161 -19.22 8.20 -11.97
N THR A 162 -18.13 8.72 -11.35
CA THR A 162 -18.21 9.91 -10.50
C THR A 162 -18.24 11.19 -11.32
N ASN A 163 -18.77 12.28 -10.74
CA ASN A 163 -18.70 13.64 -11.31
C ASN A 163 -17.40 14.37 -10.95
N LEU A 164 -16.42 13.70 -10.34
CA LEU A 164 -15.12 14.26 -9.98
C LEU A 164 -14.34 14.63 -11.25
N THR A 165 -13.50 15.64 -11.19
CA THR A 165 -12.59 15.99 -12.29
C THR A 165 -11.60 14.86 -12.56
N ALA A 166 -11.03 14.78 -13.76
CA ALA A 166 -10.02 13.77 -14.10
C ALA A 166 -8.82 13.82 -13.14
N THR A 167 -8.45 15.01 -12.69
CA THR A 167 -7.41 15.23 -11.68
C THR A 167 -7.76 14.60 -10.34
N GLU A 168 -8.96 14.87 -9.83
CA GLU A 168 -9.41 14.30 -8.55
C GLU A 168 -9.52 12.78 -8.60
N VAL A 169 -10.02 12.23 -9.72
CA VAL A 169 -10.08 10.78 -9.96
C VAL A 169 -8.69 10.16 -9.87
N ALA A 170 -7.70 10.75 -10.55
CA ALA A 170 -6.33 10.25 -10.54
C ALA A 170 -5.67 10.35 -9.14
N ILE A 171 -5.88 11.46 -8.43
CA ILE A 171 -5.36 11.66 -7.07
C ILE A 171 -5.98 10.65 -6.10
N LYS A 172 -7.31 10.47 -6.13
CA LYS A 172 -8.01 9.50 -5.28
C LYS A 172 -7.55 8.07 -5.57
N TYR A 173 -7.33 7.72 -6.82
CA TYR A 173 -6.78 6.41 -7.17
C TYR A 173 -5.35 6.24 -6.66
N LYS A 174 -4.51 7.26 -6.79
CA LYS A 174 -3.15 7.23 -6.25
C LYS A 174 -3.12 6.98 -4.74
N GLN A 175 -4.14 7.39 -4.00
CA GLN A 175 -4.22 7.13 -2.56
C GLN A 175 -4.33 5.63 -2.21
N LEU A 176 -4.61 4.74 -3.17
CA LEU A 176 -4.54 3.29 -2.95
C LEU A 176 -3.14 2.81 -2.51
N TRP A 177 -2.08 3.52 -2.89
CA TRP A 177 -0.73 3.17 -2.42
C TRP A 177 -0.63 3.20 -0.89
N MET A 178 -1.39 4.08 -0.23
CA MET A 178 -1.45 4.13 1.24
C MET A 178 -2.01 2.83 1.83
N VAL A 179 -3.02 2.25 1.16
CA VAL A 179 -3.60 0.96 1.56
C VAL A 179 -2.60 -0.17 1.31
N GLU A 180 -1.89 -0.14 0.19
CA GLU A 180 -0.83 -1.12 -0.11
C GLU A 180 0.31 -1.04 0.90
N ASP A 181 0.72 0.17 1.29
CA ASP A 181 1.75 0.39 2.30
C ASP A 181 1.32 -0.12 3.68
N ILE A 182 0.07 0.13 4.05
CA ILE A 182 -0.55 -0.44 5.24
C ILE A 182 -0.46 -1.97 5.22
N PHE A 183 -0.87 -2.62 4.12
CA PHE A 183 -0.79 -4.08 4.00
C PHE A 183 0.65 -4.60 3.97
N ARG A 184 1.57 -3.84 3.40
CA ARG A 184 3.00 -4.17 3.43
C ARG A 184 3.51 -4.13 4.86
N SER A 185 3.21 -3.07 5.60
CA SER A 185 3.55 -2.90 7.01
C SER A 185 2.98 -4.02 7.88
N MET A 186 1.72 -4.42 7.65
CA MET A 186 1.13 -5.58 8.35
C MET A 186 1.92 -6.86 8.12
N LYS A 187 2.39 -7.10 6.89
CA LYS A 187 3.09 -8.34 6.54
C LYS A 187 4.53 -8.38 7.06
N SER A 188 5.24 -7.24 7.01
CA SER A 188 6.69 -7.17 7.25
C SER A 188 7.06 -6.68 8.65
N LEU A 189 6.27 -5.80 9.25
CA LEU A 189 6.59 -5.20 10.55
C LEU A 189 5.81 -5.83 11.71
N LEU A 190 4.61 -6.33 11.45
CA LEU A 190 3.77 -6.93 12.49
C LEU A 190 3.72 -8.46 12.38
N ASP A 191 4.52 -9.04 11.49
CA ASP A 191 4.60 -10.49 11.25
C ASP A 191 3.22 -11.17 11.23
N THR A 192 2.22 -10.47 10.66
CA THR A 192 0.86 -11.01 10.57
C THR A 192 0.80 -12.28 9.73
N ARG A 193 1.85 -12.58 8.97
CA ARG A 193 2.03 -13.82 8.20
C ARG A 193 3.35 -14.49 8.52
N PRO A 194 3.41 -15.85 8.58
CA PRO A 194 2.29 -16.78 8.37
C PRO A 194 1.29 -16.79 9.52
N ILE A 195 0.00 -17.03 9.23
CA ILE A 195 -1.04 -17.22 10.25
C ILE A 195 -1.03 -18.67 10.66
N PHE A 196 -0.62 -18.95 11.89
CA PHE A 196 -0.56 -20.33 12.44
C PHE A 196 -1.85 -20.77 13.12
N HIS A 197 -2.80 -19.86 13.32
CA HIS A 197 -4.09 -20.18 13.92
C HIS A 197 -4.98 -20.95 12.95
N LYS A 198 -5.76 -21.89 13.49
CA LYS A 198 -6.66 -22.75 12.72
C LYS A 198 -8.14 -22.36 12.88
N CYS A 199 -8.48 -21.65 13.96
CA CYS A 199 -9.86 -21.23 14.23
C CYS A 199 -10.11 -19.83 13.69
N ASP A 200 -11.29 -19.61 13.10
CA ASP A 200 -11.67 -18.33 12.50
C ASP A 200 -11.65 -17.17 13.51
N GLU A 201 -12.05 -17.40 14.75
CA GLU A 201 -12.07 -16.40 15.81
C GLU A 201 -10.65 -15.91 16.14
N THR A 202 -9.70 -16.81 16.28
CA THR A 202 -8.30 -16.47 16.57
C THR A 202 -7.61 -15.81 15.38
N ILE A 203 -7.92 -16.23 14.13
CA ILE A 203 -7.46 -15.58 12.92
C ILE A 203 -7.97 -14.13 12.86
N ARG A 204 -9.27 -13.94 13.11
CA ARG A 204 -9.88 -12.59 13.16
C ARG A 204 -9.28 -11.73 14.26
N GLY A 205 -9.05 -12.32 15.45
CA GLY A 205 -8.38 -11.65 16.57
C GLY A 205 -6.98 -11.15 16.20
N GLN A 206 -6.15 -12.01 15.60
CA GLN A 206 -4.81 -11.65 15.15
C GLN A 206 -4.83 -10.51 14.11
N VAL A 207 -5.70 -10.62 13.10
CA VAL A 207 -5.84 -9.57 12.08
C VAL A 207 -6.32 -8.25 12.71
N PHE A 208 -7.26 -8.34 13.66
CA PHE A 208 -7.76 -7.15 14.36
C PHE A 208 -6.69 -6.48 15.23
N CYS A 209 -5.89 -7.25 15.98
CA CYS A 209 -4.75 -6.72 16.75
C CYS A 209 -3.73 -6.03 15.84
N SER A 210 -3.40 -6.65 14.71
CA SER A 210 -2.51 -6.04 13.71
C SER A 210 -3.09 -4.74 13.15
N PHE A 211 -4.39 -4.69 12.91
CA PHE A 211 -5.07 -3.47 12.47
C PHE A 211 -4.99 -2.36 13.54
N LEU A 212 -5.22 -2.69 14.82
CA LEU A 212 -5.09 -1.73 15.92
C LEU A 212 -3.65 -1.20 16.04
N ALA A 213 -2.65 -2.09 15.93
CA ALA A 213 -1.24 -1.70 15.95
C ALA A 213 -0.91 -0.70 14.81
N LEU A 214 -1.46 -0.91 13.62
CA LEU A 214 -1.31 0.05 12.51
C LEU A 214 -1.96 1.39 12.78
N LEU A 215 -3.15 1.41 13.39
CA LEU A 215 -3.81 2.66 13.75
C LEU A 215 -2.97 3.45 14.78
N LEU A 216 -2.42 2.76 15.78
CA LEU A 216 -1.54 3.39 16.77
C LEU A 216 -0.27 3.93 16.13
N ARG A 217 0.38 3.12 15.26
CA ARG A 217 1.54 3.58 14.50
C ARG A 217 1.22 4.84 13.72
N ARG A 218 0.14 4.84 12.95
CA ARG A 218 -0.27 5.99 12.14
C ARG A 218 -0.50 7.23 13.00
N GLN A 219 -1.12 7.07 14.18
CA GLN A 219 -1.32 8.18 15.10
C GLN A 219 0.01 8.76 15.61
N VAL A 220 1.01 7.90 15.86
CA VAL A 220 2.35 8.37 16.25
C VAL A 220 3.02 9.10 15.09
N GLU A 221 3.00 8.53 13.87
CA GLU A 221 3.55 9.16 12.68
C GLU A 221 2.92 10.54 12.40
N ASP A 222 1.60 10.65 12.49
CA ASP A 222 0.87 11.91 12.29
C ASP A 222 1.23 12.95 13.36
N ARG A 223 1.45 12.53 14.61
CA ARG A 223 1.88 13.44 15.71
C ARG A 223 3.31 13.93 15.53
N LEU A 224 4.21 13.05 15.06
CA LEU A 224 5.59 13.41 14.72
C LEU A 224 5.62 14.39 13.54
N ALA A 225 4.85 14.12 12.48
CA ALA A 225 4.74 14.97 11.31
C ALA A 225 4.22 16.40 11.65
N ARG A 226 3.27 16.52 12.58
CA ARG A 226 2.79 17.85 13.06
C ARG A 226 3.88 18.67 13.77
N LYS A 227 4.93 18.01 14.22
CA LYS A 227 6.12 18.66 14.81
C LYS A 227 7.27 18.79 13.82
N GLU A 228 7.02 18.46 12.53
CA GLU A 228 8.02 18.47 11.45
C GLU A 228 9.21 17.52 11.75
N TRP A 229 8.96 16.46 12.51
CA TRP A 229 9.98 15.45 12.82
C TRP A 229 9.82 14.25 11.90
N THR A 230 10.80 14.06 11.04
CA THR A 230 10.92 12.87 10.18
C THR A 230 11.84 11.87 10.87
N LEU A 231 11.26 10.79 11.40
CA LEU A 231 12.00 9.72 12.10
C LEU A 231 11.79 8.42 11.33
N GLU A 232 12.87 7.64 11.21
CA GLU A 232 12.78 6.28 10.67
C GLU A 232 12.05 5.38 11.68
N TRP A 233 11.07 4.62 11.22
CA TRP A 233 10.26 3.77 12.10
C TRP A 233 11.08 2.70 12.82
N ALA A 234 12.11 2.16 12.17
CA ALA A 234 13.03 1.21 12.78
C ALA A 234 13.76 1.81 13.99
N ASP A 235 14.15 3.09 13.91
CA ASP A 235 14.79 3.78 15.03
C ASP A 235 13.79 4.03 16.17
N VAL A 236 12.55 4.38 15.83
CA VAL A 236 11.47 4.57 16.83
C VAL A 236 11.27 3.29 17.63
N ILE A 237 11.12 2.14 16.98
CA ILE A 237 10.92 0.85 17.66
C ILE A 237 12.14 0.50 18.51
N ARG A 238 13.34 0.51 17.91
CA ARG A 238 14.59 0.17 18.61
C ARG A 238 14.79 1.00 19.90
N ASP A 239 14.56 2.30 19.80
CA ASP A 239 14.83 3.22 20.93
C ASP A 239 13.73 3.14 21.99
N LEU A 240 12.48 2.85 21.61
CA LEU A 240 11.41 2.55 22.55
C LEU A 240 11.61 1.19 23.25
N ASP A 241 12.04 0.15 22.54
CA ASP A 241 12.32 -1.17 23.10
C ASP A 241 13.52 -1.15 24.05
N SER A 242 14.46 -0.22 23.85
CA SER A 242 15.60 -0.02 24.75
C SER A 242 15.20 0.65 26.08
N LEU A 243 14.01 1.25 26.13
CA LEU A 243 13.52 1.92 27.34
C LEU A 243 12.87 0.91 28.27
N VAL A 244 13.67 0.31 29.10
CA VAL A 244 13.25 -0.72 30.06
C VAL A 244 13.11 -0.15 31.47
N GLU A 245 12.22 -0.73 32.25
CA GLU A 245 12.10 -0.51 33.68
C GLU A 245 12.53 -1.78 34.44
N MET A 246 13.26 -1.59 35.52
CA MET A 246 13.72 -2.66 36.42
C MET A 246 13.09 -2.46 37.77
N GLU A 247 12.39 -3.44 38.27
CA GLU A 247 11.88 -3.45 39.61
C GLU A 247 12.89 -4.12 40.56
N VAL A 248 13.22 -3.45 41.66
CA VAL A 248 14.18 -3.91 42.68
C VAL A 248 13.56 -3.71 44.05
N THR A 249 13.64 -4.74 44.88
CA THR A 249 13.23 -4.67 46.28
C THR A 249 14.45 -4.46 47.20
N ILE A 250 14.47 -3.39 47.93
CA ILE A 250 15.53 -3.07 48.90
C ILE A 250 14.90 -2.85 50.27
N LYS A 251 15.26 -3.67 51.25
CA LYS A 251 14.72 -3.58 52.63
C LYS A 251 13.19 -3.45 52.67
N ASP A 252 12.51 -4.38 52.03
CA ASP A 252 11.04 -4.48 51.91
C ASP A 252 10.33 -3.30 51.21
N LYS A 253 11.10 -2.46 50.53
CA LYS A 253 10.58 -1.39 49.70
C LYS A 253 10.84 -1.66 48.25
N GLY A 254 9.81 -1.58 47.44
CA GLY A 254 9.92 -1.71 45.96
C GLY A 254 10.35 -0.38 45.34
N TYR A 255 11.27 -0.48 44.40
CA TYR A 255 11.75 0.64 43.57
C TYR A 255 11.70 0.25 42.14
N ILE A 256 11.29 1.16 41.26
CA ILE A 256 11.39 1.00 39.82
C ILE A 256 12.44 1.97 39.29
N PHE A 257 13.46 1.41 38.65
CA PHE A 257 14.50 2.15 37.93
C PHE A 257 14.20 2.12 36.44
N ARG A 258 14.07 3.28 35.84
CA ARG A 258 13.97 3.39 34.38
C ARG A 258 15.37 3.57 33.77
N GLY A 259 15.64 2.80 32.70
CA GLY A 259 16.84 2.97 31.89
C GLY A 259 16.95 4.37 31.28
N GLN A 260 18.14 4.73 30.83
CA GLN A 260 18.32 6.01 30.14
C GLN A 260 17.52 6.04 28.83
N SER A 261 16.82 7.13 28.62
CA SER A 261 16.19 7.40 27.32
C SER A 261 17.28 7.79 26.31
N SER A 262 17.43 7.02 25.26
CA SER A 262 18.38 7.26 24.18
C SER A 262 17.66 7.54 22.85
N GLY A 263 18.40 8.08 21.89
CA GLY A 263 17.93 8.29 20.53
C GLY A 263 16.65 9.10 20.42
N VAL A 264 15.64 8.55 19.73
CA VAL A 264 14.40 9.25 19.40
C VAL A 264 13.26 9.01 20.41
N ALA A 265 13.43 8.13 21.40
CA ALA A 265 12.37 7.77 22.36
C ALA A 265 11.75 9.01 23.03
N GLY A 266 12.58 9.95 23.52
CA GLY A 266 12.11 11.19 24.13
C GLY A 266 11.24 12.05 23.21
N LYS A 267 11.57 12.10 21.90
CA LYS A 267 10.76 12.80 20.90
C LYS A 267 9.40 12.16 20.73
N VAL A 268 9.32 10.83 20.74
CA VAL A 268 8.06 10.09 20.63
C VAL A 268 7.16 10.38 21.82
N PHE A 269 7.69 10.32 23.04
CA PHE A 269 6.94 10.69 24.25
C PHE A 269 6.40 12.13 24.17
N GLN A 270 7.26 13.07 23.78
CA GLN A 270 6.87 14.47 23.60
C GLN A 270 5.80 14.65 22.51
N ALA A 271 5.91 13.96 21.39
CA ALA A 271 4.92 14.02 20.31
C ALA A 271 3.57 13.44 20.75
N CYS A 272 3.60 12.40 21.57
CA CYS A 272 2.40 11.80 22.13
C CYS A 272 1.78 12.60 23.29
N GLY A 273 2.49 13.62 23.80
CA GLY A 273 2.04 14.41 24.95
C GLY A 273 2.10 13.63 26.26
N VAL A 274 3.00 12.65 26.34
CA VAL A 274 3.20 11.81 27.52
C VAL A 274 4.54 12.17 28.16
N ALA A 275 4.57 12.35 29.48
CA ALA A 275 5.82 12.55 30.19
C ALA A 275 6.59 11.22 30.28
N LEU A 276 7.93 11.30 30.12
CA LEU A 276 8.77 10.15 30.42
C LEU A 276 8.64 9.80 31.91
N PRO A 277 8.49 8.52 32.28
CA PRO A 277 8.51 8.11 33.67
C PRO A 277 9.79 8.60 34.37
N PRO A 278 9.74 8.94 35.68
CA PRO A 278 10.95 9.35 36.38
C PRO A 278 11.98 8.22 36.42
N THR A 279 13.26 8.56 36.51
CA THR A 279 14.37 7.59 36.49
C THR A 279 14.31 6.62 37.67
N LEU A 280 13.73 7.10 38.80
CA LEU A 280 13.51 6.32 40.00
C LEU A 280 12.13 6.66 40.57
N ARG A 281 11.36 5.62 40.87
CA ARG A 281 10.10 5.76 41.63
C ARG A 281 10.01 4.66 42.66
N GLN A 282 9.50 5.00 43.84
CA GLN A 282 9.17 4.02 44.88
C GLN A 282 7.77 3.46 44.57
N VAL A 283 7.66 2.14 44.55
CA VAL A 283 6.37 1.46 44.48
C VAL A 283 5.86 1.34 45.91
N GLY A 284 4.61 1.73 46.13
CA GLY A 284 3.99 1.49 47.45
C GLY A 284 4.09 0.01 47.79
N THR A 285 4.35 -0.29 49.06
CA THR A 285 4.43 -1.65 49.56
C THR A 285 3.24 -2.44 49.01
N ALA A 286 3.50 -3.54 48.32
CA ALA A 286 2.45 -4.46 47.91
C ALA A 286 1.64 -4.82 49.13
N LEU A 287 0.35 -4.51 49.13
CA LEU A 287 -0.56 -5.05 50.12
C LEU A 287 -0.38 -6.56 50.02
N ASN A 288 0.18 -7.18 51.08
CA ASN A 288 0.15 -8.62 51.24
C ASN A 288 -1.30 -9.04 51.08
N CYS A 289 -1.63 -9.69 49.98
CA CYS A 289 -2.78 -10.55 49.93
C CYS A 289 -2.43 -11.75 50.83
N ASP A 290 -2.63 -11.56 52.11
CA ASP A 290 -2.64 -12.67 53.07
C ASP A 290 -3.65 -13.68 52.56
N SER A 291 -3.11 -14.84 52.27
CA SER A 291 -3.80 -16.11 52.10
C SER A 291 -4.86 -16.29 53.18
N GLU A 292 -6.13 -16.04 52.91
CA GLU A 292 -7.21 -16.71 53.60
C GLU A 292 -7.36 -18.12 53.08
N GLU A 293 -6.77 -19.01 53.82
CA GLU A 293 -7.02 -20.44 53.77
C GLU A 293 -8.51 -20.76 53.91
N GLY A 294 -8.95 -21.62 53.03
CA GLY A 294 -9.89 -22.67 53.41
C GLY A 294 -11.29 -22.27 53.83
N LYS A 295 -12.24 -22.30 52.89
CA LYS A 295 -13.58 -22.85 53.17
C LYS A 295 -14.06 -23.65 51.95
N THR A 296 -13.90 -24.98 52.07
CA THR A 296 -14.68 -26.00 51.40
C THR A 296 -16.16 -25.71 51.57
N CYS A 297 -16.90 -25.60 50.49
CA CYS A 297 -18.35 -25.82 50.47
C CYS A 297 -18.69 -26.96 49.53
N HIS A 298 -19.47 -27.86 50.06
CA HIS A 298 -20.04 -29.09 49.48
C HIS A 298 -20.84 -28.87 48.18
#